data_3592dc47d06073a14344b8f34f34541f
#
_entry.id   3592dc47d06073a14344b8f34f34541f
#
_cell.length_a   1.000
_cell.length_b   1.000
_cell.length_c   1.000
_cell.angle_alpha   90.00
_cell.angle_beta   90.00
_cell.angle_gamma   90.00
#
_symmetry.space_group_name_H-M   'P 1'
#
loop_
_entity.id
_entity.type
_entity.pdbx_description
1 polymer ?
#
loop_
_entity_poly.entity_id
_entity_poly.type
_entity_poly.pdbx_seq_one_letter_code
_entity_poly.pdbx_strand_id
1 'polypeptide(L)'
;VNIRSLTRGDGVVIGAAVLLFIASFLNTYSAEGDSKIPNAWDNLGLVMSVYVGGIIGAALVVVARALPEPRKVAGLDLGQVGVALTLFVAWTSLWSIIDPFGAFSDNFDGTDVGAGIGLILGLIGAIVLAGAAVATPLVPALQAGLVPAPKPLQPQPYGAQPPGGYGYPGAQQPGQGGQPGQPYGGQPQPGQPFGAQPQASAPQPPAAEFSPFWFAVPVPRPLFAEDGSPTPIAELAPGTWYLAVEQRGPGLVAQTQDGRRGVLQDTSGIQRG
;
A
#
# COMPACT_ATOMS: atom_id res chain seq x y z
N VAL A 1 -6.24 -7.91 -11.85
CA VAL A 1 -6.19 -7.10 -10.62
C VAL A 1 -5.27 -7.81 -9.66
N ASN A 2 -4.16 -7.16 -9.27
CA ASN A 2 -3.22 -7.76 -8.33
C ASN A 2 -3.66 -7.38 -6.90
N ILE A 3 -4.10 -8.36 -6.10
CA ILE A 3 -4.56 -8.14 -4.72
C ILE A 3 -3.47 -7.48 -3.85
N ARG A 4 -2.20 -7.64 -4.22
CA ARG A 4 -1.07 -7.02 -3.51
C ARG A 4 -0.96 -5.51 -3.72
N SER A 5 -1.66 -4.95 -4.72
CA SER A 5 -1.69 -3.50 -4.94
C SER A 5 -2.75 -2.78 -4.08
N LEU A 6 -3.61 -3.53 -3.36
CA LEU A 6 -4.62 -2.94 -2.49
C LEU A 6 -3.99 -2.31 -1.26
N THR A 7 -4.41 -1.08 -0.98
CA THR A 7 -4.01 -0.32 0.21
C THR A 7 -4.94 -0.60 1.40
N ARG A 8 -4.54 -0.19 2.59
CA ARG A 8 -5.40 -0.25 3.78
C ARG A 8 -6.67 0.57 3.60
N GLY A 9 -6.57 1.72 2.93
CA GLY A 9 -7.73 2.55 2.59
C GLY A 9 -8.71 1.83 1.67
N ASP A 10 -8.22 1.07 0.68
CA ASP A 10 -9.08 0.25 -0.18
C ASP A 10 -9.78 -0.85 0.62
N GLY A 11 -9.10 -1.42 1.62
CA GLY A 11 -9.73 -2.35 2.56
C GLY A 11 -10.90 -1.73 3.34
N VAL A 12 -10.76 -0.48 3.79
CA VAL A 12 -11.86 0.25 4.45
C VAL A 12 -13.00 0.53 3.47
N VAL A 13 -12.70 0.95 2.24
CA VAL A 13 -13.70 1.19 1.18
C VAL A 13 -14.49 -0.08 0.89
N ILE A 14 -13.80 -1.23 0.73
CA ILE A 14 -14.45 -2.53 0.51
C ILE A 14 -15.31 -2.93 1.70
N GLY A 15 -14.79 -2.79 2.93
CA GLY A 15 -15.53 -3.09 4.17
C GLY A 15 -16.81 -2.24 4.30
N ALA A 16 -16.73 -0.94 3.97
CA ALA A 16 -17.88 -0.05 3.97
C ALA A 16 -18.92 -0.45 2.89
N ALA A 17 -18.49 -0.87 1.71
CA ALA A 17 -19.40 -1.38 0.66
C ALA A 17 -20.10 -2.68 1.09
N VAL A 18 -19.41 -3.58 1.76
CA VAL A 18 -20.00 -4.80 2.35
C VAL A 18 -21.01 -4.43 3.44
N LEU A 19 -20.69 -3.44 4.29
CA LEU A 19 -21.64 -2.94 5.30
C LEU A 19 -22.91 -2.38 4.68
N LEU A 20 -22.77 -1.57 3.61
CA LEU A 20 -23.92 -1.06 2.85
C LEU A 20 -24.76 -2.20 2.26
N PHE A 21 -24.10 -3.22 1.69
CA PHE A 21 -24.80 -4.38 1.15
C PHE A 21 -25.62 -5.10 2.23
N ILE A 22 -25.02 -5.38 3.39
CA ILE A 22 -25.72 -6.01 4.51
C ILE A 22 -26.87 -5.12 5.01
N ALA A 23 -26.61 -3.82 5.19
CA ALA A 23 -27.59 -2.87 5.70
C ALA A 23 -28.83 -2.76 4.79
N SER A 24 -28.67 -2.98 3.47
CA SER A 24 -29.80 -2.93 2.52
C SER A 24 -30.89 -3.97 2.77
N PHE A 25 -30.56 -5.08 3.46
CA PHE A 25 -31.52 -6.13 3.79
C PHE A 25 -32.13 -5.99 5.18
N LEU A 26 -31.66 -5.03 5.97
CA LEU A 26 -32.18 -4.77 7.30
C LEU A 26 -33.36 -3.82 7.25
N ASN A 27 -34.15 -3.78 8.34
CA ASN A 27 -35.31 -2.91 8.45
C ASN A 27 -34.95 -1.44 8.23
N THR A 28 -35.57 -0.81 7.26
CA THR A 28 -35.35 0.61 6.92
C THR A 28 -35.94 1.54 7.97
N TYR A 29 -37.07 1.16 8.55
CA TYR A 29 -37.80 1.95 9.56
C TYR A 29 -37.91 1.16 10.87
N SER A 30 -38.15 1.88 11.97
CA SER A 30 -38.59 1.33 13.24
C SER A 30 -40.03 1.75 13.47
N ALA A 31 -40.92 0.79 13.69
CA ALA A 31 -42.33 1.05 14.02
C ALA A 31 -42.75 0.12 15.16
N GLU A 32 -43.62 0.60 16.06
CA GLU A 32 -44.25 -0.24 17.06
C GLU A 32 -45.38 -1.03 16.43
N GLY A 33 -45.42 -2.35 16.69
CA GLY A 33 -46.48 -3.26 16.25
C GLY A 33 -45.99 -4.47 15.47
N ASP A 34 -46.93 -5.36 15.16
CA ASP A 34 -46.65 -6.67 14.51
C ASP A 34 -46.70 -6.56 12.95
N SER A 35 -46.35 -5.39 12.41
CA SER A 35 -46.36 -5.14 10.97
C SER A 35 -45.00 -5.52 10.34
N LYS A 36 -45.03 -6.08 9.13
CA LYS A 36 -43.82 -6.36 8.33
C LYS A 36 -43.14 -5.03 8.00
N ILE A 37 -41.99 -4.77 8.62
CA ILE A 37 -41.22 -3.57 8.39
C ILE A 37 -40.43 -3.75 7.07
N PRO A 38 -40.56 -2.79 6.11
CA PRO A 38 -39.85 -2.90 4.83
C PRO A 38 -38.35 -2.72 4.97
N ASN A 39 -37.62 -3.36 4.08
CA ASN A 39 -36.18 -3.14 3.91
C ASN A 39 -35.91 -2.16 2.73
N ALA A 40 -34.65 -1.87 2.42
CA ALA A 40 -34.32 -0.92 1.37
C ALA A 40 -34.80 -1.37 -0.03
N TRP A 41 -34.94 -2.67 -0.28
CA TRP A 41 -35.40 -3.22 -1.56
C TRP A 41 -36.87 -2.99 -1.85
N ASP A 42 -37.65 -2.68 -0.83
CA ASP A 42 -39.06 -2.27 -0.98
C ASP A 42 -39.18 -0.79 -1.42
N ASN A 43 -38.08 -0.02 -1.38
CA ASN A 43 -37.96 1.36 -1.85
C ASN A 43 -36.87 1.50 -2.89
N LEU A 44 -37.22 1.42 -4.18
CA LEU A 44 -36.26 1.44 -5.29
C LEU A 44 -35.40 2.72 -5.31
N GLY A 45 -35.97 3.88 -4.96
CA GLY A 45 -35.23 5.14 -4.89
C GLY A 45 -34.12 5.08 -3.86
N LEU A 46 -34.42 4.61 -2.66
CA LEU A 46 -33.47 4.49 -1.56
C LEU A 46 -32.39 3.45 -1.86
N VAL A 47 -32.75 2.24 -2.31
CA VAL A 47 -31.78 1.18 -2.56
C VAL A 47 -30.84 1.56 -3.68
N MET A 48 -31.30 2.18 -4.76
CA MET A 48 -30.45 2.55 -5.90
C MET A 48 -29.56 3.76 -5.59
N SER A 49 -30.06 4.77 -4.87
CA SER A 49 -29.29 5.98 -4.58
C SER A 49 -28.26 5.79 -3.47
N VAL A 50 -28.58 5.08 -2.39
CA VAL A 50 -27.69 4.92 -1.23
C VAL A 50 -26.89 3.63 -1.32
N TYR A 51 -27.55 2.49 -1.35
CA TYR A 51 -26.87 1.21 -1.20
C TYR A 51 -26.14 0.77 -2.48
N VAL A 52 -26.86 0.67 -3.60
CA VAL A 52 -26.27 0.29 -4.89
C VAL A 52 -25.32 1.38 -5.39
N GLY A 53 -25.73 2.66 -5.27
CA GLY A 53 -24.86 3.79 -5.62
C GLY A 53 -23.56 3.80 -4.82
N GLY A 54 -23.62 3.50 -3.52
CA GLY A 54 -22.44 3.39 -2.67
C GLY A 54 -21.51 2.25 -3.08
N ILE A 55 -22.06 1.07 -3.37
CA ILE A 55 -21.30 -0.09 -3.83
C ILE A 55 -20.63 0.21 -5.19
N ILE A 56 -21.34 0.84 -6.13
CA ILE A 56 -20.78 1.25 -7.42
C ILE A 56 -19.67 2.28 -7.20
N GLY A 57 -19.87 3.29 -6.35
CA GLY A 57 -18.85 4.28 -6.01
C GLY A 57 -17.59 3.65 -5.43
N ALA A 58 -17.76 2.71 -4.50
CA ALA A 58 -16.66 1.93 -3.94
C ALA A 58 -15.89 1.14 -5.01
N ALA A 59 -16.62 0.45 -5.89
CA ALA A 59 -16.03 -0.32 -6.99
C ALA A 59 -15.22 0.59 -7.93
N LEU A 60 -15.74 1.76 -8.29
CA LEU A 60 -15.03 2.73 -9.14
C LEU A 60 -13.75 3.22 -8.48
N VAL A 61 -13.78 3.55 -7.18
CA VAL A 61 -12.59 3.99 -6.42
C VAL A 61 -11.54 2.90 -6.38
N VAL A 62 -11.91 1.67 -6.03
CA VAL A 62 -10.97 0.55 -5.91
C VAL A 62 -10.40 0.16 -7.27
N VAL A 63 -11.24 0.07 -8.31
CA VAL A 63 -10.80 -0.27 -9.67
C VAL A 63 -9.86 0.80 -10.21
N ALA A 64 -10.19 2.09 -10.04
CA ALA A 64 -9.33 3.18 -10.50
C ALA A 64 -7.94 3.14 -9.89
N ARG A 65 -7.83 2.79 -8.59
CA ARG A 65 -6.53 2.64 -7.90
C ARG A 65 -5.78 1.37 -8.27
N ALA A 66 -6.50 0.30 -8.63
CA ALA A 66 -5.91 -0.97 -9.04
C ALA A 66 -5.39 -0.98 -10.49
N LEU A 67 -5.75 0.02 -11.29
CA LEU A 67 -5.29 0.16 -12.67
C LEU A 67 -3.91 0.83 -12.70
N PRO A 68 -2.98 0.36 -13.57
CA PRO A 68 -1.64 0.93 -13.69
C PRO A 68 -1.65 2.36 -14.26
N GLU A 69 -2.68 2.71 -15.02
CA GLU A 69 -2.85 4.03 -15.62
C GLU A 69 -4.24 4.61 -15.30
N PRO A 70 -4.34 5.91 -15.04
CA PRO A 70 -5.62 6.57 -14.85
C PRO A 70 -6.53 6.40 -16.08
N ARG A 71 -7.67 5.76 -15.89
CA ARG A 71 -8.66 5.59 -16.96
C ARG A 71 -9.67 6.73 -16.95
N LYS A 72 -9.85 7.34 -18.11
CA LYS A 72 -10.90 8.34 -18.33
C LYS A 72 -12.08 7.70 -19.06
N VAL A 73 -13.27 7.90 -18.54
CA VAL A 73 -14.53 7.51 -19.18
C VAL A 73 -15.32 8.78 -19.47
N ALA A 74 -15.65 9.01 -20.73
CA ALA A 74 -16.29 10.26 -21.19
C ALA A 74 -15.53 11.54 -20.76
N GLY A 75 -14.19 11.49 -20.71
CA GLY A 75 -13.34 12.62 -20.31
C GLY A 75 -13.16 12.80 -18.80
N LEU A 76 -13.90 12.05 -17.97
CA LEU A 76 -13.83 12.12 -16.51
C LEU A 76 -12.91 11.00 -15.98
N ASP A 77 -12.11 11.33 -14.98
CA ASP A 77 -11.29 10.36 -14.25
C ASP A 77 -12.18 9.40 -13.45
N LEU A 78 -11.97 8.10 -13.62
CA LEU A 78 -12.79 7.06 -13.00
C LEU A 78 -12.78 7.14 -11.46
N GLY A 79 -11.63 7.45 -10.87
CA GLY A 79 -11.47 7.59 -9.43
C GLY A 79 -12.22 8.80 -8.89
N GLN A 80 -12.16 9.94 -9.60
CA GLN A 80 -12.87 11.16 -9.23
C GLN A 80 -14.38 10.96 -9.28
N VAL A 81 -14.90 10.29 -10.31
CA VAL A 81 -16.31 9.93 -10.40
C VAL A 81 -16.72 9.04 -9.22
N GLY A 82 -15.88 8.04 -8.87
CA GLY A 82 -16.12 7.18 -7.71
C GLY A 82 -16.20 7.98 -6.41
N VAL A 83 -15.23 8.88 -6.17
CA VAL A 83 -15.23 9.75 -4.97
C VAL A 83 -16.47 10.65 -4.93
N ALA A 84 -16.82 11.31 -6.04
CA ALA A 84 -18.00 12.17 -6.11
C ALA A 84 -19.29 11.41 -5.81
N LEU A 85 -19.41 10.16 -6.33
CA LEU A 85 -20.54 9.30 -6.07
C LEU A 85 -20.63 8.89 -4.60
N THR A 86 -19.50 8.56 -3.94
CA THR A 86 -19.49 8.22 -2.51
C THR A 86 -19.89 9.39 -1.63
N LEU A 87 -19.47 10.62 -1.98
CA LEU A 87 -19.90 11.85 -1.29
C LEU A 87 -21.40 12.09 -1.46
N PHE A 88 -21.91 11.90 -2.68
CA PHE A 88 -23.35 12.01 -2.95
C PHE A 88 -24.17 10.98 -2.17
N VAL A 89 -23.68 9.75 -2.06
CA VAL A 89 -24.29 8.68 -1.26
C VAL A 89 -24.34 9.07 0.23
N ALA A 90 -23.24 9.60 0.78
CA ALA A 90 -23.22 10.08 2.17
C ALA A 90 -24.22 11.22 2.39
N TRP A 91 -24.29 12.15 1.44
CA TRP A 91 -25.28 13.24 1.46
C TRP A 91 -26.72 12.72 1.43
N THR A 92 -27.03 11.82 0.51
CA THR A 92 -28.38 11.26 0.37
C THR A 92 -28.78 10.45 1.61
N SER A 93 -27.85 9.64 2.16
CA SER A 93 -28.13 8.84 3.36
C SER A 93 -28.38 9.70 4.59
N LEU A 94 -27.70 10.86 4.71
CA LEU A 94 -27.94 11.82 5.77
C LEU A 94 -29.38 12.36 5.72
N TRP A 95 -29.82 12.81 4.55
CA TRP A 95 -31.18 13.32 4.38
C TRP A 95 -32.23 12.22 4.57
N SER A 96 -31.96 11.00 4.17
CA SER A 96 -32.85 9.86 4.39
C SER A 96 -33.12 9.54 5.87
N ILE A 97 -32.21 9.93 6.77
CA ILE A 97 -32.42 9.79 8.23
C ILE A 97 -33.14 11.00 8.81
N ILE A 98 -32.84 12.22 8.33
CA ILE A 98 -33.46 13.47 8.82
C ILE A 98 -34.93 13.52 8.46
N ASP A 99 -35.27 13.14 7.24
CA ASP A 99 -36.63 13.12 6.74
C ASP A 99 -36.89 11.84 5.93
N PRO A 100 -37.20 10.73 6.61
CA PRO A 100 -37.36 9.43 5.97
C PRO A 100 -38.58 9.36 5.01
N PHE A 101 -39.56 10.17 5.22
CA PHE A 101 -40.83 10.14 4.49
C PHE A 101 -41.05 11.36 3.59
N GLY A 102 -40.33 12.47 3.79
CA GLY A 102 -40.50 13.70 3.05
C GLY A 102 -41.96 14.22 3.14
N ALA A 103 -42.51 14.60 2.00
CA ALA A 103 -43.90 15.10 1.93
C ALA A 103 -44.96 14.07 2.32
N PHE A 104 -44.62 12.82 2.54
CA PHE A 104 -45.56 11.79 2.99
C PHE A 104 -45.67 11.69 4.51
N SER A 105 -44.86 12.44 5.28
CA SER A 105 -44.85 12.42 6.75
C SER A 105 -46.28 12.74 7.32
N ASP A 106 -47.01 13.62 6.70
CA ASP A 106 -48.35 14.02 7.13
C ASP A 106 -49.38 12.86 7.09
N ASN A 107 -49.11 11.79 6.34
CA ASN A 107 -49.98 10.62 6.27
C ASN A 107 -49.74 9.62 7.42
N PHE A 108 -48.72 9.84 8.22
CA PHE A 108 -48.34 8.98 9.35
C PHE A 108 -48.58 9.67 10.70
N ASP A 109 -49.41 10.69 10.72
CA ASP A 109 -49.76 11.45 11.91
C ASP A 109 -50.25 10.49 13.02
N GLY A 110 -49.52 10.44 14.14
CA GLY A 110 -49.85 9.58 15.28
C GLY A 110 -49.13 8.23 15.32
N THR A 111 -48.24 7.91 14.39
CA THR A 111 -47.39 6.72 14.45
C THR A 111 -45.92 7.13 14.68
N ASP A 112 -45.33 6.68 15.77
CA ASP A 112 -43.86 6.83 16.02
C ASP A 112 -43.10 5.92 15.07
N VAL A 113 -42.83 6.43 13.85
CA VAL A 113 -42.01 5.74 12.86
C VAL A 113 -40.64 6.44 12.78
N GLY A 114 -39.60 5.77 13.26
CA GLY A 114 -38.23 6.28 13.25
C GLY A 114 -37.34 5.62 12.22
N ALA A 115 -36.07 6.04 12.19
CA ALA A 115 -35.04 5.39 11.38
C ALA A 115 -34.75 3.98 11.93
N GLY A 116 -34.85 2.97 11.07
CA GLY A 116 -34.52 1.59 11.41
C GLY A 116 -33.00 1.34 11.34
N ILE A 117 -32.62 0.16 11.80
CA ILE A 117 -31.19 -0.26 11.84
C ILE A 117 -30.55 -0.24 10.45
N GLY A 118 -31.32 -0.53 9.39
CA GLY A 118 -30.84 -0.47 8.00
C GLY A 118 -30.40 0.92 7.59
N LEU A 119 -31.20 1.97 7.88
CA LEU A 119 -30.83 3.36 7.61
C LEU A 119 -29.63 3.82 8.45
N ILE A 120 -29.58 3.46 9.74
CA ILE A 120 -28.50 3.85 10.64
C ILE A 120 -27.17 3.25 10.16
N LEU A 121 -27.13 1.94 9.88
CA LEU A 121 -25.95 1.28 9.37
C LEU A 121 -25.60 1.74 7.94
N GLY A 122 -26.62 2.07 7.15
CA GLY A 122 -26.46 2.67 5.82
C GLY A 122 -25.72 4.01 5.91
N LEU A 123 -26.14 4.90 6.81
CA LEU A 123 -25.46 6.18 7.04
C LEU A 123 -24.02 5.99 7.52
N ILE A 124 -23.79 5.12 8.52
CA ILE A 124 -22.45 4.83 9.02
C ILE A 124 -21.57 4.31 7.88
N GLY A 125 -22.07 3.33 7.12
CA GLY A 125 -21.36 2.78 5.95
C GLY A 125 -21.05 3.85 4.90
N ALA A 126 -22.00 4.72 4.59
CA ALA A 126 -21.83 5.79 3.61
C ALA A 126 -20.81 6.84 4.05
N ILE A 127 -20.79 7.24 5.33
CA ILE A 127 -19.81 8.19 5.88
C ILE A 127 -18.42 7.57 5.88
N VAL A 128 -18.29 6.31 6.34
CA VAL A 128 -16.99 5.59 6.33
C VAL A 128 -16.48 5.43 4.90
N LEU A 129 -17.36 5.09 3.95
CA LEU A 129 -17.02 4.96 2.54
C LEU A 129 -16.48 6.27 1.95
N ALA A 130 -17.24 7.36 2.11
CA ALA A 130 -16.85 8.68 1.60
C ALA A 130 -15.57 9.17 2.27
N GLY A 131 -15.46 9.03 3.59
CA GLY A 131 -14.27 9.38 4.36
C GLY A 131 -13.04 8.60 3.91
N ALA A 132 -13.14 7.29 3.72
CA ALA A 132 -12.04 6.47 3.24
C ALA A 132 -11.65 6.80 1.79
N ALA A 133 -12.65 7.05 0.92
CA ALA A 133 -12.39 7.41 -0.48
C ALA A 133 -11.58 8.71 -0.60
N VAL A 134 -11.90 9.71 0.23
CA VAL A 134 -11.21 11.02 0.27
C VAL A 134 -9.90 10.93 1.05
N ALA A 135 -9.86 10.26 2.20
CA ALA A 135 -8.69 10.24 3.08
C ALA A 135 -7.55 9.36 2.55
N THR A 136 -7.82 8.32 1.78
CA THR A 136 -6.78 7.40 1.32
C THR A 136 -5.63 8.10 0.57
N PRO A 137 -5.86 9.01 -0.39
CA PRO A 137 -4.77 9.71 -1.05
C PRO A 137 -4.07 10.75 -0.16
N LEU A 138 -4.69 11.18 0.94
CA LEU A 138 -4.18 12.24 1.81
C LEU A 138 -3.40 11.69 3.02
N VAL A 139 -3.69 10.46 3.45
CA VAL A 139 -3.14 9.87 4.67
C VAL A 139 -2.16 8.74 4.35
N PRO A 140 -0.84 8.90 4.61
CA PRO A 140 0.17 7.89 4.29
C PRO A 140 -0.10 6.52 4.92
N ALA A 141 -0.68 6.48 6.13
CA ALA A 141 -1.02 5.23 6.80
C ALA A 141 -2.08 4.40 6.05
N LEU A 142 -3.00 5.06 5.31
CA LEU A 142 -4.02 4.41 4.48
C LEU A 142 -3.47 3.96 3.13
N GLN A 143 -2.37 4.56 2.66
CA GLN A 143 -1.68 4.18 1.42
C GLN A 143 -0.80 2.94 1.58
N ALA A 144 -0.48 2.55 2.82
CA ALA A 144 0.28 1.34 3.09
C ALA A 144 -0.45 0.10 2.55
N GLY A 145 0.32 -0.85 2.00
CA GLY A 145 -0.22 -2.09 1.46
C GLY A 145 -1.09 -2.84 2.49
N LEU A 146 -2.22 -3.36 2.03
CA LEU A 146 -3.13 -4.18 2.86
C LEU A 146 -2.45 -5.49 3.27
N VAL A 147 -1.68 -6.08 2.35
CA VAL A 147 -0.89 -7.29 2.61
C VAL A 147 0.57 -6.87 2.80
N PRO A 148 1.19 -7.14 3.97
CA PRO A 148 2.61 -6.85 4.17
C PRO A 148 3.47 -7.55 3.13
N ALA A 149 4.47 -6.85 2.59
CA ALA A 149 5.47 -7.48 1.75
C ALA A 149 6.16 -8.61 2.53
N PRO A 150 6.47 -9.76 1.90
CA PRO A 150 7.30 -10.79 2.52
C PRO A 150 8.59 -10.13 2.99
N LYS A 151 8.94 -10.30 4.27
CA LYS A 151 10.25 -9.85 4.75
C LYS A 151 11.31 -10.52 3.88
N PRO A 152 12.31 -9.77 3.36
CA PRO A 152 13.44 -10.39 2.70
C PRO A 152 14.03 -11.44 3.65
N LEU A 153 14.18 -12.66 3.18
CA LEU A 153 14.95 -13.67 3.88
C LEU A 153 16.35 -13.06 4.05
N GLN A 154 16.71 -12.71 5.29
CA GLN A 154 18.10 -12.35 5.58
C GLN A 154 18.97 -13.50 5.09
N PRO A 155 20.03 -13.25 4.27
CA PRO A 155 20.98 -14.27 3.94
C PRO A 155 21.54 -14.81 5.25
N GLN A 156 21.27 -16.08 5.55
CA GLN A 156 21.95 -16.74 6.65
C GLN A 156 23.45 -16.68 6.34
N PRO A 157 24.29 -16.24 7.28
CA PRO A 157 25.73 -16.31 7.09
C PRO A 157 26.10 -17.78 6.85
N TYR A 158 26.50 -18.08 5.64
CA TYR A 158 27.08 -19.36 5.29
C TYR A 158 28.42 -19.47 6.05
N GLY A 159 28.46 -20.28 7.11
CA GLY A 159 29.72 -20.54 7.80
C GLY A 159 29.63 -20.69 9.30
N ALA A 160 28.90 -21.69 9.78
CA ALA A 160 29.22 -22.37 11.03
C ALA A 160 28.70 -23.79 10.93
N GLN A 161 29.48 -24.64 10.29
CA GLN A 161 29.35 -26.09 10.37
C GLN A 161 29.83 -26.50 11.79
N PRO A 162 29.01 -27.13 12.64
CA PRO A 162 29.51 -27.71 13.86
C PRO A 162 30.29 -28.97 13.48
N PRO A 163 31.49 -29.20 14.02
CA PRO A 163 32.17 -30.47 13.87
C PRO A 163 31.36 -31.57 14.56
N GLY A 164 31.09 -32.62 13.83
CA GLY A 164 30.41 -33.81 14.36
C GLY A 164 31.22 -34.43 15.50
N GLY A 165 30.50 -34.68 16.59
CA GLY A 165 30.98 -35.49 17.70
C GLY A 165 29.90 -36.48 18.09
N TYR A 166 30.04 -37.70 17.64
CA TYR A 166 29.33 -38.87 18.22
C TYR A 166 29.80 -39.08 19.65
N GLY A 167 28.93 -39.12 20.63
CA GLY A 167 29.24 -39.47 22.02
C GLY A 167 27.99 -39.86 22.76
N TYR A 168 27.93 -41.14 23.08
CA TYR A 168 26.92 -41.88 23.84
C TYR A 168 26.74 -41.43 25.31
N PRO A 169 25.64 -41.71 26.02
CA PRO A 169 25.29 -41.10 27.28
C PRO A 169 25.85 -41.88 28.51
N GLY A 170 26.18 -41.14 29.53
CA GLY A 170 26.61 -41.75 30.81
C GLY A 170 26.78 -40.76 31.95
N ALA A 171 25.77 -40.70 32.79
CA ALA A 171 25.74 -40.59 34.24
C ALA A 171 26.53 -39.52 35.04
N GLN A 172 25.72 -38.81 35.85
CA GLN A 172 25.95 -38.42 37.28
C GLN A 172 26.78 -37.17 37.62
N GLN A 173 26.08 -36.25 38.19
CA GLN A 173 26.22 -35.23 39.23
C GLN A 173 27.13 -35.63 40.44
N PRO A 174 27.50 -34.79 41.44
CA PRO A 174 27.43 -33.32 41.60
C PRO A 174 28.68 -32.68 42.23
N GLY A 175 28.70 -31.35 42.41
CA GLY A 175 29.53 -30.73 43.48
C GLY A 175 30.13 -29.39 43.17
N GLN A 176 29.46 -28.35 43.55
CA GLN A 176 29.79 -27.32 44.55
C GLN A 176 31.07 -26.46 44.41
N GLY A 177 30.88 -25.16 44.36
CA GLY A 177 31.63 -24.21 45.20
C GLY A 177 32.60 -23.29 44.54
N GLY A 178 32.42 -21.96 44.66
CA GLY A 178 33.49 -21.05 44.93
C GLY A 178 33.73 -19.92 43.93
N GLN A 179 33.12 -18.79 44.20
CA GLN A 179 33.58 -17.43 43.87
C GLN A 179 34.66 -17.01 44.88
N PRO A 180 35.41 -15.85 44.84
CA PRO A 180 35.67 -14.78 43.86
C PRO A 180 37.13 -14.32 43.79
N GLY A 181 37.47 -13.34 42.99
CA GLY A 181 38.67 -12.55 43.22
C GLY A 181 39.22 -11.76 42.03
N GLN A 182 38.92 -10.48 41.96
CA GLN A 182 39.76 -9.41 41.35
C GLN A 182 40.92 -9.07 42.30
N PRO A 183 41.90 -8.20 42.03
CA PRO A 183 42.17 -7.28 40.90
C PRO A 183 43.68 -6.99 40.65
N TYR A 184 43.93 -5.97 39.83
CA TYR A 184 45.12 -5.08 39.74
C TYR A 184 46.30 -5.38 38.81
N GLY A 185 46.52 -4.46 37.83
CA GLY A 185 47.60 -3.49 37.87
C GLY A 185 48.71 -3.66 36.83
N GLY A 186 49.03 -2.61 36.05
CA GLY A 186 50.39 -2.31 35.61
C GLY A 186 50.66 -2.09 34.13
N GLN A 187 50.71 -0.84 33.71
CA GLN A 187 51.48 -0.31 32.56
C GLN A 187 52.99 -0.21 32.91
N PRO A 188 54.03 0.08 32.05
CA PRO A 188 54.04 0.71 30.74
C PRO A 188 55.12 0.16 29.71
N GLN A 189 54.94 0.51 28.47
CA GLN A 189 55.75 0.82 27.26
C GLN A 189 57.31 0.85 27.35
N PRO A 190 58.17 0.86 26.23
CA PRO A 190 57.94 1.02 24.79
C PRO A 190 58.84 0.12 23.87
N GLY A 191 58.57 0.12 22.55
CA GLY A 191 59.54 -0.34 21.53
C GLY A 191 58.92 -0.73 20.18
N GLN A 192 59.06 0.12 19.16
CA GLN A 192 58.82 -0.14 17.72
C GLN A 192 59.96 -0.96 17.11
N PRO A 193 59.97 -1.42 15.81
CA PRO A 193 59.14 -1.08 14.65
C PRO A 193 58.87 -2.24 13.61
N PHE A 194 58.08 -1.90 12.58
CA PHE A 194 57.99 -2.46 11.20
C PHE A 194 57.36 -3.84 10.97
N GLY A 195 56.16 -3.80 10.33
CA GLY A 195 55.59 -4.93 9.62
C GLY A 195 54.25 -4.50 9.00
N ALA A 196 54.20 -4.40 7.68
CA ALA A 196 53.08 -3.96 6.89
C ALA A 196 51.76 -4.69 7.23
N GLN A 197 50.77 -3.91 7.59
CA GLN A 197 49.40 -4.38 7.86
C GLN A 197 48.55 -4.13 6.63
N PRO A 198 47.78 -5.11 6.13
CA PRO A 198 46.78 -4.85 5.12
C PRO A 198 45.68 -3.99 5.74
N GLN A 199 45.40 -2.89 5.11
CA GLN A 199 44.39 -1.92 5.47
C GLN A 199 43.00 -2.58 5.47
N ALA A 200 42.44 -2.77 6.64
CA ALA A 200 41.06 -3.16 6.78
C ALA A 200 40.18 -2.03 6.23
N SER A 201 39.45 -2.33 5.18
CA SER A 201 38.45 -1.44 4.59
C SER A 201 37.43 -1.04 5.66
N ALA A 202 37.26 0.24 5.86
CA ALA A 202 36.20 0.82 6.69
C ALA A 202 34.84 0.32 6.21
N PRO A 203 33.84 0.16 7.10
CA PRO A 203 32.49 -0.19 6.71
C PRO A 203 31.96 0.90 5.80
N GLN A 204 31.64 0.52 4.57
CA GLN A 204 30.96 1.37 3.60
C GLN A 204 29.57 1.70 4.17
N PRO A 205 29.16 2.97 4.19
CA PRO A 205 27.80 3.31 4.59
C PRO A 205 26.80 2.57 3.70
N PRO A 206 25.62 2.19 4.22
CA PRO A 206 24.61 1.50 3.43
C PRO A 206 24.33 2.32 2.18
N ALA A 207 24.41 1.69 1.02
CA ALA A 207 24.09 2.29 -0.27
C ALA A 207 22.70 2.89 -0.15
N ALA A 208 22.59 4.20 -0.39
CA ALA A 208 21.30 4.88 -0.46
C ALA A 208 20.41 4.07 -1.41
N GLU A 209 19.22 3.66 -0.95
CA GLU A 209 18.26 2.92 -1.77
C GLU A 209 17.97 3.76 -3.01
N PHE A 210 18.37 3.24 -4.17
CA PHE A 210 18.13 3.91 -5.45
C PHE A 210 16.62 3.95 -5.69
N SER A 211 16.06 5.16 -5.76
CA SER A 211 14.66 5.33 -6.12
C SER A 211 14.56 5.49 -7.64
N PRO A 212 13.80 4.65 -8.33
CA PRO A 212 13.58 4.78 -9.77
C PRO A 212 13.01 6.17 -10.13
N PHE A 213 13.50 6.78 -11.21
CA PHE A 213 13.03 8.07 -11.69
C PHE A 213 13.01 8.14 -13.23
N TRP A 214 12.15 9.00 -13.75
CA TRP A 214 12.10 9.26 -15.17
C TRP A 214 13.18 10.26 -15.58
N PHE A 215 13.78 10.04 -16.75
CA PHE A 215 14.76 10.96 -17.30
C PHE A 215 14.65 11.06 -18.83
N ALA A 216 15.09 12.17 -19.38
CA ALA A 216 15.26 12.38 -20.81
C ALA A 216 16.70 12.77 -21.13
N VAL A 217 17.19 12.34 -22.29
CA VAL A 217 18.53 12.68 -22.78
C VAL A 217 18.47 13.92 -23.69
N PRO A 218 19.45 14.84 -23.61
CA PRO A 218 19.46 16.04 -24.46
C PRO A 218 19.92 15.76 -25.90
N VAL A 219 20.68 14.70 -26.09
CA VAL A 219 21.21 14.22 -27.37
C VAL A 219 21.10 12.72 -27.48
N PRO A 220 21.10 12.11 -28.68
CA PRO A 220 21.07 10.66 -28.84
C PRO A 220 22.21 10.00 -28.08
N ARG A 221 21.92 8.95 -27.33
CA ARG A 221 22.92 8.23 -26.53
C ARG A 221 22.79 6.72 -26.65
N PRO A 222 23.90 5.99 -26.82
CA PRO A 222 23.87 4.54 -26.87
C PRO A 222 23.54 3.94 -25.50
N LEU A 223 22.69 2.93 -25.48
CA LEU A 223 22.39 2.09 -24.35
C LEU A 223 23.09 0.74 -24.54
N PHE A 224 23.96 0.37 -23.61
CA PHE A 224 24.75 -0.86 -23.68
C PHE A 224 24.10 -1.99 -22.90
N ALA A 225 24.38 -3.24 -23.27
CA ALA A 225 23.90 -4.40 -22.52
C ALA A 225 24.46 -4.42 -21.09
N GLU A 226 23.72 -5.01 -20.16
CA GLU A 226 24.12 -5.11 -18.75
C GLU A 226 25.32 -6.06 -18.53
N ASP A 227 25.62 -6.92 -19.49
CA ASP A 227 26.75 -7.86 -19.50
C ASP A 227 28.11 -7.23 -19.81
N GLY A 228 28.13 -5.92 -20.10
CA GLY A 228 29.34 -5.18 -20.44
C GLY A 228 29.76 -5.30 -21.90
N SER A 229 28.92 -5.83 -22.78
CA SER A 229 29.16 -5.89 -24.23
C SER A 229 29.37 -4.48 -24.79
N PRO A 230 30.39 -4.25 -25.64
CA PRO A 230 30.63 -2.94 -26.23
C PRO A 230 29.62 -2.56 -27.33
N THR A 231 28.74 -3.48 -27.73
CA THR A 231 27.73 -3.24 -28.76
C THR A 231 26.49 -2.62 -28.14
N PRO A 232 26.03 -1.44 -28.60
CA PRO A 232 24.78 -0.85 -28.13
C PRO A 232 23.58 -1.76 -28.46
N ILE A 233 22.68 -1.96 -27.50
CA ILE A 233 21.45 -2.71 -27.67
C ILE A 233 20.28 -1.81 -28.10
N ALA A 234 20.39 -0.51 -27.84
CA ALA A 234 19.43 0.51 -28.23
C ALA A 234 20.12 1.89 -28.27
N GLU A 235 19.43 2.85 -28.88
CA GLU A 235 19.81 4.26 -28.84
C GLU A 235 18.69 5.05 -28.20
N LEU A 236 19.02 5.87 -27.18
CA LEU A 236 18.05 6.72 -26.51
C LEU A 236 17.87 8.01 -27.31
N ALA A 237 16.65 8.29 -27.76
CA ALA A 237 16.32 9.48 -28.54
C ALA A 237 16.10 10.71 -27.63
N PRO A 238 16.52 11.91 -28.05
CA PRO A 238 16.27 13.14 -27.30
C PRO A 238 14.77 13.42 -27.17
N GLY A 239 14.37 13.97 -26.01
CA GLY A 239 12.97 14.32 -25.74
C GLY A 239 12.06 13.13 -25.42
N THR A 240 12.59 11.91 -25.44
CA THR A 240 11.86 10.70 -25.00
C THR A 240 12.20 10.41 -23.55
N TRP A 241 11.17 10.08 -22.76
CA TRP A 241 11.32 9.73 -21.34
C TRP A 241 11.61 8.26 -21.17
N TYR A 242 12.64 7.94 -20.37
CA TYR A 242 13.10 6.61 -20.04
C TYR A 242 13.11 6.43 -18.52
N LEU A 243 12.95 5.21 -18.05
CA LEU A 243 12.95 4.91 -16.61
C LEU A 243 14.35 4.46 -16.17
N ALA A 244 14.97 5.20 -15.25
CA ALA A 244 16.15 4.75 -14.53
C ALA A 244 15.70 3.82 -13.39
N VAL A 245 16.16 2.57 -13.40
CA VAL A 245 15.75 1.53 -12.44
C VAL A 245 16.82 1.19 -11.43
N GLU A 246 18.10 1.49 -11.74
CA GLU A 246 19.24 1.19 -10.89
C GLU A 246 20.39 2.15 -11.22
N GLN A 247 21.24 2.45 -10.22
CA GLN A 247 22.51 3.15 -10.44
C GLN A 247 23.66 2.15 -10.38
N ARG A 248 24.46 2.11 -11.45
CA ARG A 248 25.63 1.23 -11.51
C ARG A 248 26.90 2.07 -11.71
N GLY A 249 27.55 2.38 -10.59
CA GLY A 249 28.70 3.29 -10.59
C GLY A 249 28.31 4.69 -11.10
N PRO A 250 29.03 5.26 -12.10
CA PRO A 250 28.68 6.54 -12.71
C PRO A 250 27.52 6.46 -13.69
N GLY A 251 27.11 5.27 -14.13
CA GLY A 251 26.05 5.04 -15.10
C GLY A 251 24.71 4.73 -14.47
N LEU A 252 23.66 4.76 -15.30
CA LEU A 252 22.28 4.40 -14.93
C LEU A 252 21.85 3.18 -15.72
N VAL A 253 21.19 2.23 -15.05
CA VAL A 253 20.46 1.17 -15.75
C VAL A 253 19.12 1.77 -16.16
N ALA A 254 18.91 1.88 -17.47
CA ALA A 254 17.72 2.45 -18.06
C ALA A 254 16.85 1.38 -18.74
N GLN A 255 15.53 1.58 -18.65
CA GLN A 255 14.56 0.76 -19.36
C GLN A 255 13.90 1.59 -20.45
N THR A 256 13.90 1.04 -21.66
CA THR A 256 13.25 1.63 -22.85
C THR A 256 11.75 1.29 -22.87
N GLN A 257 10.96 2.01 -23.69
CA GLN A 257 9.51 1.77 -23.81
C GLN A 257 9.16 0.39 -24.36
N ASP A 258 10.04 -0.20 -25.15
CA ASP A 258 9.93 -1.57 -25.66
C ASP A 258 10.41 -2.66 -24.67
N GLY A 259 10.73 -2.24 -23.43
CA GLY A 259 11.06 -3.15 -22.32
C GLY A 259 12.52 -3.60 -22.28
N ARG A 260 13.40 -3.13 -23.17
CA ARG A 260 14.84 -3.45 -23.11
C ARG A 260 15.51 -2.71 -21.95
N ARG A 261 16.38 -3.41 -21.24
CA ARG A 261 17.19 -2.84 -20.16
C ARG A 261 18.65 -2.80 -20.56
N GLY A 262 19.31 -1.71 -20.19
CA GLY A 262 20.74 -1.54 -20.48
C GLY A 262 21.36 -0.43 -19.67
N VAL A 263 22.69 -0.28 -19.77
CA VAL A 263 23.46 0.70 -19.03
C VAL A 263 23.71 1.94 -19.91
N LEU A 264 23.22 3.08 -19.43
CA LEU A 264 23.58 4.41 -19.94
C LEU A 264 24.87 4.84 -19.22
N GLN A 265 25.97 4.89 -19.95
CA GLN A 265 27.29 5.22 -19.38
C GLN A 265 27.47 6.74 -19.19
N ASP A 266 26.97 7.54 -20.12
CA ASP A 266 27.03 9.00 -20.04
C ASP A 266 25.71 9.58 -19.55
N THR A 267 25.73 10.06 -18.32
CA THR A 267 24.57 10.65 -17.63
C THR A 267 24.61 12.18 -17.58
N SER A 268 25.54 12.83 -18.33
CA SER A 268 25.69 14.28 -18.33
C SER A 268 24.49 14.97 -18.98
N GLY A 269 23.96 16.01 -18.32
CA GLY A 269 22.88 16.84 -18.88
C GLY A 269 21.53 16.15 -19.02
N ILE A 270 21.29 14.98 -18.38
CA ILE A 270 19.97 14.35 -18.36
C ILE A 270 18.97 15.25 -17.61
N GLN A 271 17.76 15.35 -18.13
CA GLN A 271 16.64 15.97 -17.42
C GLN A 271 15.94 14.89 -16.57
N ARG A 272 15.67 15.21 -15.30
CA ARG A 272 14.91 14.35 -14.40
C ARG A 272 13.48 14.85 -14.30
N GLY A 273 12.52 13.92 -14.33
CA GLY A 273 11.09 14.20 -14.20
C GLY A 273 10.57 13.79 -12.82
#